data_6c836db16b5d7f25dc1f229bdec15c17
#
_entry.id   6c836db16b5d7f25dc1f229bdec15c17
#
_cell.length_a   1.000
_cell.length_b   1.000
_cell.length_c   1.000
_cell.angle_alpha   90.00
_cell.angle_beta   90.00
_cell.angle_gamma   90.00
#
_symmetry.space_group_name_H-M   'P 1'
#
loop_
_entity.id
_entity.type
_entity.pdbx_description
1 polymer ?
#
loop_
_entity_poly.entity_id
_entity_poly.type
_entity_poly.pdbx_seq_one_letter_code
_entity_poly.pdbx_strand_id
1 'polypeptide(L)'
;MKYVKLIFRLLLGAFMTFAGISHLKFNRQEFVAQVPTWLQFSSEFTDFVVLASGVVEIAFGLGIIFLISKWRAIAGTLLALFYVAIFPGNINQYVNHIDAFGLNTDNLRLIRLFFQPVLIFLALWTTGGWKYWKLWAKGKFKEQ
;
A
#
# COMPACT_ATOMS: atom_id res chain seq x y z
N MET A 1 10.88 15.49 -15.78
CA MET A 1 10.13 15.23 -14.52
C MET A 1 8.71 14.65 -14.75
N LYS A 2 7.91 15.14 -15.72
CA LYS A 2 6.54 14.63 -15.98
C LYS A 2 6.50 13.14 -16.35
N TYR A 3 7.32 12.71 -17.28
CA TYR A 3 7.42 11.31 -17.73
C TYR A 3 7.94 10.36 -16.65
N VAL A 4 8.90 10.80 -15.85
CA VAL A 4 9.43 10.01 -14.71
C VAL A 4 8.32 9.73 -13.69
N LYS A 5 7.54 10.75 -13.33
CA LYS A 5 6.38 10.56 -12.45
C LYS A 5 5.35 9.61 -13.05
N LEU A 6 5.10 9.70 -14.36
CA LEU A 6 4.17 8.81 -15.05
C LEU A 6 4.63 7.35 -14.97
N ILE A 7 5.91 7.10 -15.29
CA ILE A 7 6.48 5.75 -15.27
C ILE A 7 6.37 5.15 -13.85
N PHE A 8 6.86 5.85 -12.83
CA PHE A 8 6.79 5.35 -11.45
C PHE A 8 5.35 5.16 -10.96
N ARG A 9 4.41 6.00 -11.39
CA ARG A 9 2.99 5.86 -11.07
C ARG A 9 2.38 4.61 -11.71
N LEU A 10 2.68 4.36 -12.98
CA LEU A 10 2.21 3.17 -13.68
C LEU A 10 2.78 1.90 -13.07
N LEU A 11 4.08 1.89 -12.74
CA LEU A 11 4.73 0.77 -12.06
C LEU A 11 4.13 0.53 -10.68
N LEU A 12 3.93 1.58 -9.89
CA LEU A 12 3.33 1.48 -8.56
C LEU A 12 1.90 0.97 -8.63
N GLY A 13 1.10 1.50 -9.56
CA GLY A 13 -0.29 1.09 -9.75
C GLY A 13 -0.41 -0.35 -10.23
N ALA A 14 0.44 -0.78 -11.17
CA ALA A 14 0.50 -2.16 -11.63
C ALA A 14 0.94 -3.10 -10.50
N PHE A 15 1.95 -2.73 -9.72
CA PHE A 15 2.40 -3.49 -8.56
C PHE A 15 1.28 -3.67 -7.53
N MET A 16 0.56 -2.59 -7.18
CA MET A 16 -0.55 -2.66 -6.24
C MET A 16 -1.70 -3.52 -6.74
N THR A 17 -2.06 -3.38 -8.00
CA THR A 17 -3.11 -4.21 -8.61
C THR A 17 -2.72 -5.68 -8.60
N PHE A 18 -1.47 -5.99 -8.94
CA PHE A 18 -0.95 -7.35 -8.89
C PHE A 18 -0.91 -7.90 -7.45
N ALA A 19 -0.44 -7.11 -6.48
CA ALA A 19 -0.44 -7.47 -5.07
C ALA A 19 -1.86 -7.80 -4.60
N GLY A 20 -2.84 -6.95 -4.88
CA GLY A 20 -4.23 -7.19 -4.50
C GLY A 20 -4.83 -8.45 -5.14
N ILE A 21 -4.52 -8.73 -6.41
CA ILE A 21 -4.91 -9.99 -7.07
C ILE A 21 -4.25 -11.20 -6.36
N SER A 22 -3.00 -11.05 -5.94
CA SER A 22 -2.27 -12.10 -5.22
C SER A 22 -2.93 -12.44 -3.88
N HIS A 23 -3.46 -11.45 -3.15
CA HIS A 23 -4.27 -11.67 -1.93
C HIS A 23 -5.50 -12.57 -2.19
N LEU A 24 -6.13 -12.37 -3.36
CA LEU A 24 -7.38 -13.07 -3.68
C LEU A 24 -7.16 -14.49 -4.23
N LYS A 25 -6.02 -14.74 -4.90
CA LYS A 25 -5.84 -15.98 -5.70
C LYS A 25 -4.61 -16.81 -5.35
N PHE A 26 -3.42 -16.21 -5.23
CA PHE A 26 -2.18 -16.98 -5.30
C PHE A 26 -1.46 -17.15 -3.96
N ASN A 27 -1.38 -16.10 -3.14
CA ASN A 27 -0.53 -16.07 -1.95
C ASN A 27 -1.31 -15.77 -0.67
N ARG A 28 -2.60 -16.13 -0.62
CA ARG A 28 -3.48 -15.81 0.50
C ARG A 28 -2.92 -16.22 1.86
N GLN A 29 -2.35 -17.42 1.96
CA GLN A 29 -1.79 -17.93 3.21
C GLN A 29 -0.58 -17.10 3.70
N GLU A 30 0.25 -16.61 2.78
CA GLU A 30 1.37 -15.76 3.11
C GLU A 30 0.93 -14.38 3.63
N PHE A 31 -0.17 -13.85 3.09
CA PHE A 31 -0.78 -12.62 3.61
C PHE A 31 -1.44 -12.82 4.97
N VAL A 32 -2.08 -13.96 5.21
CA VAL A 32 -2.63 -14.33 6.54
C VAL A 32 -1.51 -14.36 7.58
N ALA A 33 -0.34 -14.92 7.24
CA ALA A 33 0.82 -14.97 8.14
C ALA A 33 1.35 -13.57 8.51
N GLN A 34 1.10 -12.55 7.70
CA GLN A 34 1.50 -11.17 7.95
C GLN A 34 0.54 -10.36 8.81
N VAL A 35 -0.70 -10.81 8.97
CA VAL A 35 -1.68 -10.12 9.83
C VAL A 35 -1.12 -10.13 11.26
N PRO A 36 -0.97 -8.97 11.93
CA PRO A 36 -0.48 -8.91 13.30
C PRO A 36 -1.35 -9.75 14.24
N THR A 37 -0.73 -10.43 15.20
CA THR A 37 -1.42 -11.35 16.13
C THR A 37 -2.55 -10.66 16.90
N TRP A 38 -2.39 -9.38 17.25
CA TRP A 38 -3.41 -8.59 17.92
C TRP A 38 -4.64 -8.29 17.05
N LEU A 39 -4.57 -8.51 15.73
CA LEU A 39 -5.68 -8.37 14.78
C LEU A 39 -6.28 -9.73 14.38
N GLN A 40 -5.70 -10.84 14.81
CA GLN A 40 -6.16 -12.19 14.51
C GLN A 40 -7.22 -12.66 15.54
N PHE A 41 -8.40 -12.01 15.53
CA PHE A 41 -9.48 -12.34 16.46
C PHE A 41 -10.13 -13.71 16.18
N SER A 42 -10.27 -14.08 14.92
CA SER A 42 -10.68 -15.41 14.44
C SER A 42 -10.09 -15.67 13.07
N SER A 43 -10.14 -16.93 12.60
CA SER A 43 -9.68 -17.31 11.26
C SER A 43 -10.48 -16.58 10.18
N GLU A 44 -11.80 -16.51 10.35
CA GLU A 44 -12.71 -15.84 9.41
C GLU A 44 -12.44 -14.33 9.34
N PHE A 45 -12.19 -13.70 10.49
CA PHE A 45 -11.89 -12.27 10.54
C PHE A 45 -10.52 -11.96 9.90
N THR A 46 -9.50 -12.77 10.19
CA THR A 46 -8.18 -12.65 9.59
C THR A 46 -8.25 -12.79 8.08
N ASP A 47 -9.01 -13.75 7.60
CA ASP A 47 -9.24 -13.98 6.19
C ASP A 47 -10.00 -12.83 5.53
N PHE A 48 -11.03 -12.30 6.19
CA PHE A 48 -11.73 -11.09 5.75
C PHE A 48 -10.78 -9.89 5.62
N VAL A 49 -9.89 -9.67 6.59
CA VAL A 49 -8.89 -8.58 6.53
C VAL A 49 -7.98 -8.73 5.32
N VAL A 50 -7.50 -9.94 5.03
CA VAL A 50 -6.67 -10.22 3.86
C VAL A 50 -7.42 -9.95 2.57
N LEU A 51 -8.66 -10.43 2.43
CA LEU A 51 -9.47 -10.21 1.24
C LEU A 51 -9.82 -8.73 1.04
N ALA A 52 -10.23 -8.05 2.11
CA ALA A 52 -10.56 -6.62 2.08
C ALA A 52 -9.34 -5.78 1.67
N SER A 53 -8.16 -6.08 2.22
CA SER A 53 -6.93 -5.39 1.82
C SER A 53 -6.61 -5.60 0.34
N GLY A 54 -6.79 -6.81 -0.18
CA GLY A 54 -6.60 -7.10 -1.61
C GLY A 54 -7.52 -6.30 -2.53
N VAL A 55 -8.80 -6.19 -2.16
CA VAL A 55 -9.76 -5.35 -2.91
C VAL A 55 -9.36 -3.87 -2.87
N VAL A 56 -8.96 -3.38 -1.70
CA VAL A 56 -8.50 -1.99 -1.51
C VAL A 56 -7.23 -1.72 -2.33
N GLU A 57 -6.29 -2.64 -2.37
CA GLU A 57 -5.06 -2.53 -3.17
C GLU A 57 -5.36 -2.45 -4.67
N ILE A 58 -6.27 -3.29 -5.17
CA ILE A 58 -6.71 -3.21 -6.58
C ILE A 58 -7.35 -1.85 -6.86
N ALA A 59 -8.26 -1.40 -5.98
CA ALA A 59 -8.94 -0.12 -6.15
C ALA A 59 -7.96 1.07 -6.17
N PHE A 60 -6.97 1.09 -5.28
CA PHE A 60 -5.94 2.13 -5.27
C PHE A 60 -4.99 2.02 -6.45
N GLY A 61 -4.57 0.80 -6.82
CA GLY A 61 -3.71 0.56 -7.96
C GLY A 61 -4.32 1.10 -9.25
N LEU A 62 -5.57 0.74 -9.53
CA LEU A 62 -6.32 1.26 -10.67
C LEU A 62 -6.61 2.75 -10.52
N GLY A 63 -6.94 3.21 -9.32
CA GLY A 63 -7.24 4.61 -9.04
C GLY A 63 -6.07 5.54 -9.37
N ILE A 64 -4.84 5.22 -8.98
CA ILE A 64 -3.67 6.06 -9.29
C ILE A 64 -3.28 6.01 -10.77
N ILE A 65 -3.65 4.95 -11.51
CA ILE A 65 -3.42 4.84 -12.95
C ILE A 65 -4.44 5.68 -13.73
N PHE A 66 -5.72 5.48 -13.49
CA PHE A 66 -6.81 5.95 -14.36
C PHE A 66 -7.46 7.26 -13.90
N LEU A 67 -7.47 7.57 -12.60
CA LEU A 67 -8.03 8.82 -12.11
C LEU A 67 -7.18 10.01 -12.53
N ILE A 68 -7.83 11.18 -12.64
CA ILE A 68 -7.21 12.43 -13.07
C ILE A 68 -7.28 13.49 -11.96
N SER A 69 -6.42 14.48 -12.08
CA SER A 69 -6.40 15.70 -11.23
C SER A 69 -6.53 15.39 -9.73
N LYS A 70 -7.50 16.01 -9.05
CA LYS A 70 -7.71 15.87 -7.60
C LYS A 70 -8.04 14.44 -7.16
N TRP A 71 -8.81 13.70 -7.95
CA TRP A 71 -9.20 12.32 -7.61
C TRP A 71 -7.99 11.38 -7.56
N ARG A 72 -7.07 11.54 -8.50
CA ARG A 72 -5.79 10.81 -8.47
C ARG A 72 -4.96 11.18 -7.24
N ALA A 73 -4.90 12.46 -6.89
CA ALA A 73 -4.17 12.90 -5.71
C ALA A 73 -4.80 12.38 -4.41
N ILE A 74 -6.13 12.32 -4.34
CA ILE A 74 -6.85 11.71 -3.22
C ILE A 74 -6.52 10.21 -3.15
N ALA A 75 -6.63 9.48 -4.27
CA ALA A 75 -6.29 8.06 -4.32
C ALA A 75 -4.84 7.80 -3.88
N GLY A 76 -3.89 8.62 -4.33
CA GLY A 76 -2.49 8.51 -3.91
C GLY A 76 -2.25 8.81 -2.43
N THR A 77 -3.00 9.76 -1.87
CA THR A 77 -2.96 10.05 -0.43
C THR A 77 -3.54 8.91 0.40
N LEU A 78 -4.68 8.36 -0.03
CA LEU A 78 -5.29 7.21 0.63
C LEU A 78 -4.41 5.96 0.52
N LEU A 79 -3.75 5.75 -0.63
CA LEU A 79 -2.76 4.69 -0.79
C LEU A 79 -1.58 4.87 0.16
N ALA A 80 -1.06 6.09 0.32
CA ALA A 80 0.01 6.36 1.27
C ALA A 80 -0.42 6.07 2.72
N LEU A 81 -1.64 6.43 3.11
CA LEU A 81 -2.22 6.10 4.41
C LEU A 81 -2.41 4.58 4.58
N PHE A 82 -2.84 3.90 3.53
CA PHE A 82 -2.94 2.44 3.52
C PHE A 82 -1.57 1.77 3.77
N TYR A 83 -0.50 2.25 3.13
CA TYR A 83 0.85 1.77 3.40
C TYR A 83 1.28 1.98 4.86
N VAL A 84 0.91 3.10 5.47
CA VAL A 84 1.13 3.32 6.91
C VAL A 84 0.32 2.32 7.75
N ALA A 85 -0.93 2.06 7.38
CA ALA A 85 -1.80 1.14 8.11
C ALA A 85 -1.33 -0.32 8.07
N ILE A 86 -0.72 -0.77 6.97
CA ILE A 86 -0.18 -2.14 6.85
C ILE A 86 1.25 -2.27 7.38
N PHE A 87 1.92 -1.17 7.70
CA PHE A 87 3.30 -1.20 8.20
C PHE A 87 3.49 -2.04 9.48
N PRO A 88 2.57 -2.06 10.46
CA PRO A 88 2.64 -2.97 11.60
C PRO A 88 2.75 -4.45 11.21
N GLY A 89 2.12 -4.89 10.11
CA GLY A 89 2.26 -6.25 9.58
C GLY A 89 3.68 -6.56 9.12
N ASN A 90 4.33 -5.60 8.46
CA ASN A 90 5.73 -5.75 8.04
C ASN A 90 6.68 -5.76 9.23
N ILE A 91 6.42 -4.96 10.27
CA ILE A 91 7.17 -4.98 11.54
C ILE A 91 6.99 -6.34 12.23
N ASN A 92 5.75 -6.84 12.30
CA ASN A 92 5.44 -8.16 12.87
C ASN A 92 6.20 -9.28 12.15
N GLN A 93 6.26 -9.24 10.82
CA GLN A 93 7.02 -10.20 10.03
C GLN A 93 8.52 -10.18 10.37
N TYR A 94 9.11 -8.99 10.53
CA TYR A 94 10.52 -8.85 10.87
C TYR A 94 10.81 -9.33 12.30
N VAL A 95 10.06 -8.87 13.29
CA VAL A 95 10.29 -9.15 14.72
C VAL A 95 10.07 -10.62 15.06
N ASN A 96 9.08 -11.26 14.43
CA ASN A 96 8.73 -12.66 14.69
C ASN A 96 9.34 -13.64 13.68
N HIS A 97 10.29 -13.19 12.83
CA HIS A 97 11.00 -14.02 11.84
C HIS A 97 10.07 -14.82 10.92
N ILE A 98 8.91 -14.23 10.54
CA ILE A 98 7.90 -14.93 9.75
C ILE A 98 8.37 -15.09 8.31
N ASP A 99 8.45 -16.33 7.85
CA ASP A 99 8.77 -16.67 6.47
C ASP A 99 7.52 -16.53 5.60
N ALA A 100 7.51 -15.47 4.80
CA ALA A 100 6.45 -15.21 3.83
C ALA A 100 7.04 -14.48 2.61
N PHE A 101 6.50 -14.72 1.44
CA PHE A 101 6.94 -14.11 0.16
C PHE A 101 8.42 -14.38 -0.17
N GLY A 102 8.96 -15.50 0.25
CA GLY A 102 10.38 -15.83 0.06
C GLY A 102 11.34 -14.99 0.90
N LEU A 103 10.84 -14.20 1.84
CA LEU A 103 11.64 -13.41 2.77
C LEU A 103 12.03 -14.26 3.98
N ASN A 104 12.96 -15.19 3.76
CA ASN A 104 13.38 -16.19 4.73
C ASN A 104 14.64 -15.80 5.54
N THR A 105 15.13 -14.58 5.37
CA THR A 105 16.26 -14.03 6.13
C THR A 105 15.91 -12.68 6.73
N ASP A 106 16.52 -12.34 7.86
CA ASP A 106 16.30 -11.04 8.53
C ASP A 106 16.70 -9.86 7.65
N ASN A 107 17.74 -10.02 6.83
CA ASN A 107 18.15 -8.98 5.89
C ASN A 107 17.06 -8.69 4.85
N LEU A 108 16.42 -9.70 4.29
CA LEU A 108 15.32 -9.53 3.32
C LEU A 108 14.10 -8.90 3.98
N ARG A 109 13.74 -9.32 5.19
CA ARG A 109 12.64 -8.72 5.97
C ARG A 109 12.93 -7.26 6.31
N LEU A 110 14.19 -6.94 6.68
CA LEU A 110 14.62 -5.58 6.96
C LEU A 110 14.56 -4.69 5.71
N ILE A 111 15.01 -5.17 4.56
CA ILE A 111 14.91 -4.46 3.28
C ILE A 111 13.46 -4.12 2.98
N ARG A 112 12.52 -5.02 3.23
CA ARG A 112 11.08 -4.78 3.06
C ARG A 112 10.59 -3.63 3.95
N LEU A 113 11.06 -3.53 5.19
CA LEU A 113 10.71 -2.40 6.07
C LEU A 113 11.17 -1.06 5.49
N PHE A 114 12.39 -0.99 4.93
CA PHE A 114 12.88 0.22 4.29
C PHE A 114 12.17 0.56 2.97
N PHE A 115 11.59 -0.45 2.31
CA PHE A 115 10.80 -0.23 1.10
C PHE A 115 9.49 0.51 1.38
N GLN A 116 8.91 0.34 2.56
CA GLN A 116 7.62 0.94 2.91
C GLN A 116 7.62 2.48 2.85
N PRO A 117 8.57 3.21 3.47
CA PRO A 117 8.67 4.66 3.31
C PRO A 117 8.87 5.12 1.86
N VAL A 118 9.58 4.33 1.05
CA VAL A 118 9.76 4.62 -0.38
C VAL A 118 8.44 4.54 -1.13
N LEU A 119 7.62 3.52 -0.85
CA LEU A 119 6.29 3.36 -1.45
C LEU A 119 5.35 4.51 -1.05
N ILE A 120 5.37 4.92 0.22
CA ILE A 120 4.61 6.08 0.72
C ILE A 120 5.02 7.35 -0.02
N PHE A 121 6.33 7.59 -0.14
CA PHE A 121 6.85 8.73 -0.89
C PHE A 121 6.42 8.69 -2.36
N LEU A 122 6.57 7.55 -3.03
CA LEU A 122 6.19 7.38 -4.43
C LEU A 122 4.69 7.62 -4.64
N ALA A 123 3.83 7.11 -3.76
CA ALA A 123 2.39 7.32 -3.82
C ALA A 123 2.04 8.81 -3.79
N LEU A 124 2.59 9.58 -2.86
CA LEU A 124 2.35 11.02 -2.74
C LEU A 124 2.97 11.85 -3.87
N TRP A 125 4.20 11.51 -4.24
CA TRP A 125 4.97 12.28 -5.22
C TRP A 125 4.45 12.11 -6.65
N THR A 126 4.13 10.87 -7.06
CA THR A 126 3.73 10.57 -8.44
C THR A 126 2.29 10.98 -8.75
N THR A 127 1.42 10.97 -7.73
CA THR A 127 0.01 11.33 -7.88
C THR A 127 -0.28 12.80 -7.65
N GLY A 128 0.66 13.54 -7.03
CA GLY A 128 0.46 14.91 -6.60
C GLY A 128 -0.22 15.03 -5.22
N GLY A 129 -0.37 13.93 -4.47
CA GLY A 129 -0.97 13.91 -3.14
C GLY A 129 -0.29 14.88 -2.16
N TRP A 130 1.02 15.05 -2.28
CA TRP A 130 1.78 15.99 -1.47
C TRP A 130 1.32 17.45 -1.59
N LYS A 131 0.94 17.87 -2.79
CA LYS A 131 0.40 19.22 -3.04
C LYS A 131 -0.98 19.37 -2.39
N TYR A 132 -1.85 18.40 -2.56
CA TYR A 132 -3.21 18.43 -2.02
C TYR A 132 -3.22 18.29 -0.50
N TRP A 133 -2.33 17.52 0.09
CA TRP A 133 -2.12 17.48 1.53
C TRP A 133 -1.81 18.87 2.10
N LYS A 134 -0.89 19.61 1.47
CA LYS A 134 -0.55 20.98 1.88
C LYS A 134 -1.71 21.96 1.74
N LEU A 135 -2.54 21.82 0.70
CA LEU A 135 -3.74 22.65 0.51
C LEU A 135 -4.80 22.33 1.55
N TRP A 136 -5.00 21.05 1.86
CA TRP A 136 -5.93 20.62 2.90
C TRP A 136 -5.51 21.15 4.28
N ALA A 137 -4.24 21.01 4.64
CA ALA A 137 -3.69 21.52 5.91
C ALA A 137 -3.80 23.04 6.05
N LYS A 138 -3.88 23.78 4.93
CA LYS A 138 -4.08 25.23 4.90
C LYS A 138 -5.55 25.64 4.80
N GLY A 139 -6.51 24.71 4.84
CA GLY A 139 -7.93 24.98 4.68
C GLY A 139 -8.36 25.41 3.28
N LYS A 140 -7.48 25.36 2.27
CA LYS A 140 -7.70 25.84 0.90
C LYS A 140 -8.18 24.76 -0.07
N PHE A 141 -8.63 23.61 0.42
CA PHE A 141 -9.03 22.48 -0.42
C PHE A 141 -10.33 22.73 -1.20
N LYS A 142 -11.20 23.62 -0.71
CA LYS A 142 -12.51 23.90 -1.31
C LYS A 142 -12.46 24.86 -2.51
N GLU A 143 -11.35 25.51 -2.78
CA GLU A 143 -11.21 26.58 -3.77
C GLU A 143 -10.71 26.11 -5.15
N GLN A 144 -10.72 24.79 -5.45
CA GLN A 144 -10.25 24.26 -6.76
C GLN A 144 -11.23 23.22 -7.33
#